data_c3be1efa0f2545f5039825f03c05901e
#
_entry.id   c3be1efa0f2545f5039825f03c05901e
#
_cell.length_a   1.000
_cell.length_b   1.000
_cell.length_c   1.000
_cell.angle_alpha   90.00
_cell.angle_beta   90.00
_cell.angle_gamma   90.00
#
_symmetry.space_group_name_H-M   'P 1'
#
loop_
_entity.id
_entity.type
_entity.pdbx_description
1 polymer ?
#
loop_
_entity_poly.entity_id
_entity_poly.type
_entity_poly.pdbx_seq_one_letter_code
_entity_poly.pdbx_strand_id
1 'polypeptide(L)'
;MAQEEEGMRKQVVLAKPFSLEDEKNSEHTTSNLIQRILSLFKNVRPGSDLTNFQLPPQLNLPRSQLQCYGEMVYSFNGQDLLGECGRHDQPIERLKSIVTWNISTLRPLIFGLAPYNPIVGETHHVSNGHVNVLVEQASISHHPPVSALHATHEKENIDVTFCQYFTAKFRGAYVDVEVKGKRVVKLLNEKETYEMNQPRLVMTFLPVTGAHWAGKIVIKCLETGLEAELQLLSDSFLSRFTGNNKRSIKGKIFESSSGKRLYELFGHWDRTVTAKNLKTGELEVIYNASEHIAELKTPIVKNLQEMSESESAMVWSEVSEGIMNQEWEKAREGKRDVEEKQRESRRQREASGQPWIPKHFSVVRAGKDWDCVPLQPRVPQAPIVVPL
;
A
#
# COMPACT_ATOMS: atom_id res chain seq x y z
N MET A 1 18.61 -37.30 -25.28
CA MET A 1 18.68 -36.93 -23.86
C MET A 1 19.05 -35.46 -23.64
N ALA A 2 18.54 -34.58 -24.51
CA ALA A 2 18.70 -33.10 -24.36
C ALA A 2 17.36 -32.36 -24.59
N GLN A 3 16.24 -33.08 -24.49
CA GLN A 3 14.89 -32.56 -24.77
C GLN A 3 13.90 -32.75 -23.61
N GLU A 4 14.37 -33.17 -22.42
CA GLU A 4 13.50 -33.38 -21.25
C GLU A 4 13.75 -32.45 -20.09
N GLU A 5 14.59 -31.40 -20.24
CA GLU A 5 14.77 -30.35 -19.24
C GLU A 5 14.10 -29.01 -19.64
N GLU A 6 13.12 -29.03 -20.51
CA GLU A 6 12.18 -27.93 -20.65
C GLU A 6 11.14 -28.01 -19.52
N GLY A 7 11.68 -28.12 -18.30
CA GLY A 7 10.93 -28.12 -17.06
C GLY A 7 10.12 -26.86 -16.98
N MET A 8 8.82 -27.07 -17.08
CA MET A 8 7.68 -26.21 -16.77
C MET A 8 8.10 -24.82 -16.26
N ARG A 9 8.38 -23.88 -17.17
CA ARG A 9 8.63 -22.47 -16.83
C ARG A 9 7.38 -22.00 -16.10
N LYS A 10 7.49 -21.77 -14.80
CA LYS A 10 6.39 -21.18 -14.03
C LYS A 10 5.98 -19.88 -14.72
N GLN A 11 4.78 -19.86 -15.23
CA GLN A 11 4.23 -18.67 -15.87
C GLN A 11 3.95 -17.64 -14.77
N VAL A 12 4.70 -16.54 -14.78
CA VAL A 12 4.51 -15.45 -13.82
C VAL A 12 3.32 -14.62 -14.23
N VAL A 13 2.33 -14.55 -13.35
CA VAL A 13 1.12 -13.77 -13.55
C VAL A 13 1.19 -12.46 -12.77
N LEU A 14 1.09 -11.34 -13.49
CA LEU A 14 1.02 -10.00 -12.91
C LEU A 14 -0.37 -9.40 -13.18
N ALA A 15 -1.07 -9.04 -12.12
CA ALA A 15 -2.37 -8.41 -12.23
C ALA A 15 -2.23 -6.88 -12.40
N LYS A 16 -3.16 -6.28 -13.16
CA LYS A 16 -3.27 -4.82 -13.26
C LYS A 16 -3.53 -4.20 -11.88
N PRO A 17 -2.84 -3.12 -11.50
CA PRO A 17 -3.18 -2.37 -10.29
C PRO A 17 -4.64 -1.89 -10.32
N PHE A 18 -5.29 -1.91 -9.16
CA PHE A 18 -6.69 -1.50 -9.06
C PHE A 18 -6.84 0.02 -9.24
N SER A 19 -7.64 0.42 -10.20
CA SER A 19 -7.87 1.82 -10.58
C SER A 19 -9.27 2.32 -10.19
N LEU A 20 -9.52 3.62 -10.37
CA LEU A 20 -10.84 4.21 -10.16
C LEU A 20 -11.91 3.63 -11.11
N GLU A 21 -11.52 3.24 -12.32
CA GLU A 21 -12.45 2.65 -13.29
C GLU A 21 -12.86 1.23 -12.92
N ASP A 22 -11.90 0.45 -12.38
CA ASP A 22 -12.18 -0.91 -11.94
C ASP A 22 -13.18 -0.95 -10.78
N GLU A 23 -13.18 0.09 -9.93
CA GLU A 23 -14.14 0.21 -8.85
C GLU A 23 -15.58 0.39 -9.34
N LYS A 24 -15.80 1.25 -10.34
CA LYS A 24 -17.13 1.47 -10.94
C LYS A 24 -17.69 0.17 -11.52
N ASN A 25 -16.83 -0.66 -12.10
CA ASN A 25 -17.22 -1.94 -12.71
C ASN A 25 -17.47 -3.03 -11.65
N SER A 26 -16.90 -2.93 -10.46
CA SER A 26 -17.02 -3.93 -9.39
C SER A 26 -18.31 -3.81 -8.57
N GLU A 27 -19.02 -2.69 -8.63
CA GLU A 27 -20.26 -2.47 -7.86
C GLU A 27 -21.39 -3.45 -8.21
N HIS A 28 -21.34 -4.07 -9.39
CA HIS A 28 -22.36 -5.03 -9.83
C HIS A 28 -22.20 -6.47 -9.31
N THR A 29 -21.09 -6.78 -8.61
CA THR A 29 -20.78 -8.17 -8.19
C THR A 29 -21.18 -8.46 -6.72
N THR A 30 -21.91 -7.59 -6.07
CA THR A 30 -21.90 -7.44 -4.61
C THR A 30 -22.78 -8.39 -3.79
N SER A 31 -23.92 -8.91 -4.30
CA SER A 31 -24.86 -9.65 -3.44
C SER A 31 -24.32 -10.98 -2.88
N ASN A 32 -23.69 -11.79 -3.72
CA ASN A 32 -23.10 -13.07 -3.30
C ASN A 32 -21.85 -12.88 -2.42
N LEU A 33 -21.08 -11.82 -2.69
CA LEU A 33 -19.87 -11.50 -1.93
C LEU A 33 -20.21 -11.09 -0.49
N ILE A 34 -21.22 -10.22 -0.32
CA ILE A 34 -21.68 -9.78 0.99
C ILE A 34 -22.13 -10.97 1.86
N GLN A 35 -22.93 -11.89 1.29
CA GLN A 35 -23.39 -13.08 2.04
C GLN A 35 -22.22 -13.96 2.46
N ARG A 36 -21.22 -14.18 1.60
CA ARG A 36 -20.01 -14.94 1.93
C ARG A 36 -19.22 -14.30 3.06
N ILE A 37 -19.02 -12.97 3.01
CA ILE A 37 -18.30 -12.24 4.05
C ILE A 37 -19.06 -12.34 5.38
N LEU A 38 -20.38 -12.09 5.40
CA LEU A 38 -21.19 -12.19 6.60
C LEU A 38 -21.14 -13.61 7.18
N SER A 39 -21.09 -14.65 6.35
CA SER A 39 -20.97 -16.04 6.80
C SER A 39 -19.63 -16.31 7.51
N LEU A 40 -18.53 -15.72 7.03
CA LEU A 40 -17.20 -15.84 7.67
C LEU A 40 -17.18 -15.20 9.06
N PHE A 41 -17.88 -14.07 9.23
CA PHE A 41 -17.92 -13.35 10.51
C PHE A 41 -19.03 -13.76 11.46
N LYS A 42 -19.92 -14.69 11.06
CA LYS A 42 -21.07 -15.14 11.87
C LYS A 42 -20.69 -15.59 13.29
N ASN A 43 -19.52 -16.25 13.42
CA ASN A 43 -19.04 -16.79 14.69
C ASN A 43 -17.89 -15.99 15.29
N VAL A 44 -17.54 -14.85 14.70
CA VAL A 44 -16.46 -13.98 15.19
C VAL A 44 -17.03 -13.00 16.22
N ARG A 45 -16.44 -12.96 17.41
CA ARG A 45 -16.89 -12.05 18.48
C ARG A 45 -16.38 -10.63 18.24
N PRO A 46 -17.17 -9.58 18.53
CA PRO A 46 -16.67 -8.21 18.56
C PRO A 46 -15.43 -8.08 19.47
N GLY A 47 -14.40 -7.41 18.98
CA GLY A 47 -13.10 -7.28 19.65
C GLY A 47 -12.06 -8.32 19.23
N SER A 48 -12.43 -9.35 18.46
CA SER A 48 -11.49 -10.36 17.97
C SER A 48 -10.42 -9.72 17.08
N ASP A 49 -9.19 -10.19 17.24
CA ASP A 49 -8.06 -9.88 16.37
C ASP A 49 -8.14 -10.70 15.09
N LEU A 50 -8.13 -10.02 13.97
CA LEU A 50 -8.18 -10.59 12.62
C LEU A 50 -6.85 -10.44 11.86
N THR A 51 -5.79 -9.99 12.50
CA THR A 51 -4.50 -9.70 11.87
C THR A 51 -3.96 -10.91 11.09
N ASN A 52 -4.18 -12.11 11.62
CA ASN A 52 -3.77 -13.37 11.00
C ASN A 52 -4.95 -14.18 10.42
N PHE A 53 -6.08 -13.50 10.17
CA PHE A 53 -7.26 -14.18 9.63
C PHE A 53 -7.03 -14.58 8.17
N GLN A 54 -7.21 -15.86 7.87
CA GLN A 54 -7.03 -16.39 6.52
C GLN A 54 -8.32 -16.28 5.73
N LEU A 55 -8.28 -15.54 4.63
CA LEU A 55 -9.40 -15.43 3.70
C LEU A 55 -9.34 -16.57 2.66
N PRO A 56 -10.48 -17.13 2.25
CA PRO A 56 -10.53 -18.05 1.12
C PRO A 56 -10.16 -17.33 -0.18
N PRO A 57 -9.62 -18.03 -1.21
CA PRO A 57 -9.18 -17.41 -2.46
C PRO A 57 -10.21 -16.53 -3.16
N GLN A 58 -11.51 -16.84 -3.01
CA GLN A 58 -12.61 -16.06 -3.56
C GLN A 58 -12.72 -14.65 -2.99
N LEU A 59 -12.07 -14.38 -1.86
CA LEU A 59 -11.98 -13.08 -1.20
C LEU A 59 -10.58 -12.48 -1.28
N ASN A 60 -9.71 -13.04 -2.12
CA ASN A 60 -8.40 -12.46 -2.38
C ASN A 60 -8.35 -11.74 -3.73
N LEU A 61 -7.62 -10.62 -3.75
CA LEU A 61 -7.08 -10.05 -4.97
C LEU A 61 -5.98 -10.98 -5.50
N PRO A 62 -5.74 -11.08 -6.82
CA PRO A 62 -4.67 -11.91 -7.38
C PRO A 62 -3.30 -11.23 -7.23
N ARG A 63 -2.96 -10.81 -6.01
CA ARG A 63 -1.71 -10.12 -5.68
C ARG A 63 -1.41 -10.15 -4.18
N SER A 64 -0.13 -10.04 -3.84
CA SER A 64 0.34 -9.89 -2.46
C SER A 64 0.20 -8.46 -1.94
N GLN A 65 0.15 -8.31 -0.62
CA GLN A 65 0.22 -7.01 0.05
C GLN A 65 1.50 -6.23 -0.32
N LEU A 66 2.63 -6.93 -0.57
CA LEU A 66 3.88 -6.28 -0.97
C LEU A 66 3.77 -5.65 -2.36
N GLN A 67 3.08 -6.30 -3.30
CA GLN A 67 2.78 -5.71 -4.62
C GLN A 67 1.91 -4.45 -4.47
N CYS A 68 0.90 -4.48 -3.60
CA CYS A 68 0.08 -3.31 -3.31
C CYS A 68 0.92 -2.15 -2.72
N TYR A 69 1.89 -2.44 -1.86
CA TYR A 69 2.79 -1.41 -1.32
C TYR A 69 3.70 -0.81 -2.40
N GLY A 70 4.25 -1.61 -3.30
CA GLY A 70 5.00 -1.11 -4.45
C GLY A 70 4.14 -0.23 -5.35
N GLU A 71 2.94 -0.70 -5.70
CA GLU A 71 1.98 0.04 -6.52
C GLU A 71 1.61 1.42 -5.98
N MET A 72 1.54 1.58 -4.66
CA MET A 72 1.28 2.88 -4.03
C MET A 72 2.38 3.92 -4.32
N VAL A 73 3.63 3.49 -4.51
CA VAL A 73 4.76 4.39 -4.74
C VAL A 73 4.89 4.78 -6.21
N TYR A 74 4.74 3.81 -7.14
CA TYR A 74 5.09 3.99 -8.54
C TYR A 74 3.91 4.10 -9.52
N SER A 75 2.73 3.68 -9.15
CA SER A 75 1.59 3.63 -10.08
C SER A 75 0.99 5.01 -10.31
N PHE A 76 1.55 5.73 -11.24
CA PHE A 76 1.06 7.02 -11.70
C PHE A 76 0.76 6.93 -13.20
N ASN A 77 -0.31 7.52 -13.64
CA ASN A 77 -0.73 7.54 -15.04
C ASN A 77 0.18 8.44 -15.89
N GLY A 78 1.42 7.96 -16.14
CA GLY A 78 2.42 8.68 -16.91
C GLY A 78 3.00 9.94 -16.25
N GLN A 79 2.59 10.30 -15.04
CA GLN A 79 3.12 11.44 -14.28
C GLN A 79 4.07 10.96 -13.18
N ASP A 80 5.15 11.69 -12.98
CA ASP A 80 6.18 11.40 -11.98
C ASP A 80 5.96 12.25 -10.72
N LEU A 81 4.89 11.94 -9.96
CA LEU A 81 4.52 12.69 -8.76
C LEU A 81 5.60 12.65 -7.67
N LEU A 82 6.35 11.56 -7.57
CA LEU A 82 7.44 11.48 -6.59
C LEU A 82 8.59 12.41 -7.01
N GLY A 83 8.96 12.43 -8.29
CA GLY A 83 9.98 13.32 -8.81
C GLY A 83 9.60 14.80 -8.67
N GLU A 84 8.31 15.15 -8.85
CA GLU A 84 7.83 16.53 -8.64
C GLU A 84 8.16 17.05 -7.24
N CYS A 85 8.25 16.18 -6.23
CA CYS A 85 8.58 16.59 -4.86
C CYS A 85 9.95 17.27 -4.75
N GLY A 86 10.93 16.91 -5.60
CA GLY A 86 12.27 17.47 -5.61
C GLY A 86 12.50 18.61 -6.61
N ARG A 87 11.51 18.96 -7.46
CA ARG A 87 11.72 19.93 -8.56
C ARG A 87 11.45 21.39 -8.21
N HIS A 88 10.97 21.66 -7.02
CA HIS A 88 10.59 23.03 -6.62
C HIS A 88 11.65 23.70 -5.77
N ASP A 89 11.92 24.99 -6.02
CA ASP A 89 12.86 25.78 -5.24
C ASP A 89 12.32 26.16 -3.85
N GLN A 90 11.01 26.35 -3.74
CA GLN A 90 10.38 26.83 -2.51
C GLN A 90 9.94 25.66 -1.62
N PRO A 91 10.29 25.63 -0.32
CA PRO A 91 9.90 24.57 0.61
C PRO A 91 8.38 24.34 0.68
N ILE A 92 7.60 25.41 0.56
CA ILE A 92 6.13 25.29 0.60
C ILE A 92 5.58 24.53 -0.62
N GLU A 93 6.18 24.73 -1.80
CA GLU A 93 5.79 24.02 -3.02
C GLU A 93 6.21 22.54 -2.94
N ARG A 94 7.41 22.25 -2.41
CA ARG A 94 7.83 20.87 -2.15
C ARG A 94 6.88 20.15 -1.20
N LEU A 95 6.47 20.81 -0.09
CA LEU A 95 5.48 20.23 0.82
C LEU A 95 4.12 20.01 0.14
N LYS A 96 3.65 20.91 -0.74
CA LYS A 96 2.43 20.69 -1.53
C LYS A 96 2.57 19.46 -2.44
N SER A 97 3.71 19.28 -3.09
CA SER A 97 3.98 18.10 -3.92
C SER A 97 4.05 16.81 -3.09
N ILE A 98 4.66 16.83 -1.90
CA ILE A 98 4.62 15.71 -0.95
C ILE A 98 3.19 15.38 -0.52
N VAL A 99 2.35 16.38 -0.27
CA VAL A 99 0.92 16.19 0.05
C VAL A 99 0.20 15.55 -1.14
N THR A 100 0.43 16.03 -2.35
CA THR A 100 -0.14 15.50 -3.60
C THR A 100 0.26 14.06 -3.83
N TRP A 101 1.55 13.74 -3.73
CA TRP A 101 2.05 12.36 -3.81
C TRP A 101 1.43 11.49 -2.71
N ASN A 102 1.35 11.95 -1.47
CA ASN A 102 0.74 11.19 -0.38
C ASN A 102 -0.75 10.90 -0.64
N ILE A 103 -1.54 11.87 -1.14
CA ILE A 103 -2.93 11.67 -1.52
C ILE A 103 -3.03 10.63 -2.65
N SER A 104 -2.15 10.66 -3.64
CA SER A 104 -2.14 9.70 -4.75
C SER A 104 -1.89 8.25 -4.32
N THR A 105 -1.31 8.05 -3.12
CA THR A 105 -1.12 6.70 -2.55
C THR A 105 -2.41 6.09 -1.98
N LEU A 106 -3.46 6.89 -1.79
CA LEU A 106 -4.79 6.40 -1.44
C LEU A 106 -5.40 5.73 -2.66
N ARG A 107 -5.68 4.44 -2.55
CA ARG A 107 -6.25 3.65 -3.64
C ARG A 107 -7.70 3.30 -3.38
N PRO A 108 -8.51 3.14 -4.43
CA PRO A 108 -9.82 2.53 -4.32
C PRO A 108 -9.72 1.16 -3.65
N LEU A 109 -10.76 0.77 -2.96
CA LEU A 109 -10.83 -0.46 -2.21
C LEU A 109 -12.05 -1.24 -2.67
N ILE A 110 -11.87 -2.51 -2.99
CA ILE A 110 -13.00 -3.40 -3.29
C ILE A 110 -13.50 -3.98 -1.96
N PHE A 111 -14.77 -3.72 -1.65
CA PHE A 111 -15.38 -4.29 -0.46
C PHE A 111 -15.28 -5.81 -0.46
N GLY A 112 -14.70 -6.35 0.61
CA GLY A 112 -14.59 -7.79 0.82
C GLY A 112 -13.45 -8.50 0.13
N LEU A 113 -12.64 -7.81 -0.68
CA LEU A 113 -11.43 -8.35 -1.25
C LEU A 113 -10.19 -7.81 -0.53
N ALA A 114 -9.22 -8.68 -0.32
CA ALA A 114 -7.94 -8.31 0.27
C ALA A 114 -6.77 -8.99 -0.50
N PRO A 115 -5.59 -8.38 -0.54
CA PRO A 115 -4.40 -9.05 -1.06
C PRO A 115 -4.02 -10.26 -0.21
N TYR A 116 -3.10 -11.09 -0.71
CA TYR A 116 -2.51 -12.15 0.09
C TYR A 116 -1.70 -11.57 1.26
N ASN A 117 -1.77 -12.22 2.42
CA ASN A 117 -0.83 -11.97 3.51
C ASN A 117 0.54 -12.49 3.08
N PRO A 118 1.59 -11.64 3.04
CA PRO A 118 2.90 -12.07 2.59
C PRO A 118 3.53 -13.09 3.55
N ILE A 119 4.33 -13.99 3.00
CA ILE A 119 5.15 -14.91 3.78
C ILE A 119 6.47 -14.26 4.18
N VAL A 120 7.13 -14.73 5.25
CA VAL A 120 8.43 -14.18 5.67
C VAL A 120 9.49 -14.33 4.58
N GLY A 121 10.22 -13.25 4.32
CA GLY A 121 11.23 -13.21 3.26
C GLY A 121 10.67 -13.08 1.86
N GLU A 122 9.36 -12.97 1.69
CA GLU A 122 8.75 -12.57 0.43
C GLU A 122 9.21 -11.18 0.06
N THR A 123 9.51 -10.96 -1.22
CA THR A 123 9.97 -9.69 -1.77
C THR A 123 9.13 -9.26 -2.94
N HIS A 124 9.08 -7.96 -3.19
CA HIS A 124 8.56 -7.41 -4.43
C HIS A 124 9.50 -6.33 -4.95
N HIS A 125 10.03 -6.52 -6.17
CA HIS A 125 11.00 -5.60 -6.77
C HIS A 125 10.47 -5.13 -8.13
N VAL A 126 10.19 -3.84 -8.25
CA VAL A 126 9.56 -3.24 -9.42
C VAL A 126 10.12 -1.86 -9.72
N SER A 127 10.20 -1.50 -11.01
CA SER A 127 10.62 -0.18 -11.48
C SER A 127 9.56 0.47 -12.36
N ASN A 128 9.41 1.79 -12.21
CA ASN A 128 8.61 2.64 -13.10
C ASN A 128 9.39 3.91 -13.44
N GLY A 129 9.86 4.05 -14.68
CA GLY A 129 10.69 5.17 -15.09
C GLY A 129 11.96 5.28 -14.24
N HIS A 130 12.09 6.38 -13.51
CA HIS A 130 13.21 6.65 -12.60
C HIS A 130 13.01 6.15 -11.17
N VAL A 131 11.86 5.55 -10.88
CA VAL A 131 11.53 5.04 -9.54
C VAL A 131 11.81 3.54 -9.49
N ASN A 132 12.68 3.13 -8.57
CA ASN A 132 12.94 1.72 -8.25
C ASN A 132 12.42 1.42 -6.84
N VAL A 133 11.69 0.33 -6.68
CA VAL A 133 11.01 -0.03 -5.43
C VAL A 133 11.34 -1.46 -5.05
N LEU A 134 11.78 -1.66 -3.83
CA LEU A 134 11.99 -2.97 -3.22
C LEU A 134 11.21 -3.07 -1.91
N VAL A 135 10.40 -4.11 -1.78
CA VAL A 135 9.61 -4.40 -0.59
C VAL A 135 9.98 -5.78 -0.08
N GLU A 136 10.09 -5.95 1.23
CA GLU A 136 10.35 -7.24 1.88
C GLU A 136 9.42 -7.44 3.08
N GLN A 137 8.87 -8.65 3.20
CA GLN A 137 8.25 -9.09 4.46
C GLN A 137 9.36 -9.44 5.44
N ALA A 138 9.81 -8.45 6.18
CA ALA A 138 11.01 -8.51 6.96
C ALA A 138 10.86 -9.28 8.28
N SER A 139 9.65 -9.46 8.80
CA SER A 139 9.38 -10.20 10.03
C SER A 139 7.98 -10.80 10.03
N ILE A 140 7.85 -11.99 10.65
CA ILE A 140 6.55 -12.58 11.04
C ILE A 140 6.55 -13.00 12.51
N SER A 141 7.64 -12.74 13.28
CA SER A 141 7.73 -13.15 14.65
C SER A 141 6.75 -12.36 15.53
N HIS A 142 6.00 -13.13 16.31
CA HIS A 142 5.24 -12.77 17.52
C HIS A 142 4.83 -11.29 17.72
N HIS A 143 4.10 -10.69 16.73
CA HIS A 143 3.53 -9.34 16.79
C HIS A 143 4.52 -8.17 16.61
N PRO A 144 4.30 -7.43 15.60
CA PRO A 144 3.51 -7.63 14.38
C PRO A 144 4.35 -8.11 13.19
N PRO A 145 3.75 -8.67 12.13
CA PRO A 145 4.45 -8.93 10.88
C PRO A 145 4.81 -7.60 10.21
N VAL A 146 6.12 -7.31 10.14
CA VAL A 146 6.64 -6.04 9.62
C VAL A 146 6.98 -6.17 8.14
N SER A 147 6.42 -5.29 7.33
CA SER A 147 6.81 -5.08 5.94
C SER A 147 7.70 -3.84 5.83
N ALA A 148 8.85 -3.99 5.19
CA ALA A 148 9.80 -2.93 4.92
C ALA A 148 9.78 -2.58 3.43
N LEU A 149 9.85 -1.28 3.11
CA LEU A 149 9.93 -0.79 1.74
C LEU A 149 11.06 0.23 1.65
N HIS A 150 11.84 0.12 0.58
CA HIS A 150 12.79 1.11 0.13
C HIS A 150 12.50 1.45 -1.33
N ALA A 151 12.34 2.72 -1.63
CA ALA A 151 12.25 3.19 -2.99
C ALA A 151 13.20 4.35 -3.22
N THR A 152 13.80 4.40 -4.41
CA THR A 152 14.71 5.49 -4.80
C THR A 152 14.30 6.06 -6.14
N HIS A 153 14.29 7.38 -6.24
CA HIS A 153 14.11 8.10 -7.48
C HIS A 153 15.48 8.57 -7.98
N GLU A 154 15.99 7.96 -9.06
CA GLU A 154 17.37 8.17 -9.51
C GLU A 154 17.65 9.60 -9.95
N LYS A 155 16.75 10.20 -10.73
CA LYS A 155 16.95 11.51 -11.33
C LYS A 155 16.87 12.64 -10.31
N GLU A 156 15.89 12.62 -9.44
CA GLU A 156 15.66 13.70 -8.46
C GLU A 156 16.31 13.41 -7.09
N ASN A 157 17.05 12.30 -6.97
CA ASN A 157 17.78 11.92 -5.76
C ASN A 157 16.88 11.87 -4.51
N ILE A 158 15.74 11.17 -4.65
CA ILE A 158 14.77 11.01 -3.56
C ILE A 158 14.87 9.59 -3.01
N ASP A 159 14.80 9.49 -1.68
CA ASP A 159 14.78 8.24 -0.93
C ASP A 159 13.47 8.10 -0.15
N VAL A 160 12.79 6.96 -0.27
CA VAL A 160 11.53 6.68 0.41
C VAL A 160 11.65 5.38 1.17
N THR A 161 11.37 5.43 2.49
CA THR A 161 11.35 4.25 3.33
C THR A 161 10.03 4.08 4.07
N PHE A 162 9.54 2.83 4.15
CA PHE A 162 8.40 2.45 5.00
C PHE A 162 8.84 1.33 5.92
N CYS A 163 8.40 1.42 7.16
CA CYS A 163 8.44 0.32 8.10
C CYS A 163 7.03 0.18 8.67
N GLN A 164 6.25 -0.75 8.16
CA GLN A 164 4.82 -0.80 8.42
C GLN A 164 4.37 -2.17 8.88
N TYR A 165 3.36 -2.17 9.75
CA TYR A 165 2.59 -3.32 10.13
C TYR A 165 1.13 -2.93 10.34
N PHE A 166 0.24 -3.86 10.20
CA PHE A 166 -1.16 -3.61 10.42
C PHE A 166 -1.74 -4.49 11.53
N THR A 167 -2.78 -3.98 12.17
CA THR A 167 -3.62 -4.75 13.09
C THR A 167 -5.06 -4.65 12.63
N ALA A 168 -5.77 -5.76 12.58
CA ALA A 168 -7.16 -5.80 12.16
C ALA A 168 -8.04 -6.26 13.32
N LYS A 169 -9.12 -5.52 13.62
CA LYS A 169 -10.05 -5.85 14.70
C LYS A 169 -11.49 -5.86 14.21
N PHE A 170 -12.21 -6.92 14.51
CA PHE A 170 -13.65 -6.98 14.28
C PHE A 170 -14.40 -6.18 15.35
N ARG A 171 -15.26 -5.26 14.92
CA ARG A 171 -16.05 -4.38 15.80
C ARG A 171 -17.55 -4.69 15.74
N GLY A 172 -17.94 -5.86 15.25
CA GLY A 172 -19.32 -6.28 15.07
C GLY A 172 -19.94 -5.80 13.76
N ALA A 173 -20.07 -4.49 13.56
CA ALA A 173 -20.62 -3.91 12.33
C ALA A 173 -19.55 -3.57 11.28
N TYR A 174 -18.27 -3.58 11.63
CA TYR A 174 -17.17 -3.26 10.77
C TYR A 174 -15.86 -3.93 11.22
N VAL A 175 -14.89 -4.00 10.29
CA VAL A 175 -13.49 -4.32 10.60
C VAL A 175 -12.68 -3.03 10.54
N ASP A 176 -11.90 -2.79 11.58
CA ASP A 176 -10.98 -1.65 11.71
C ASP A 176 -9.56 -2.16 11.50
N VAL A 177 -8.91 -1.70 10.41
CA VAL A 177 -7.53 -2.04 10.08
C VAL A 177 -6.66 -0.80 10.32
N GLU A 178 -5.87 -0.84 11.38
CA GLU A 178 -4.94 0.21 11.74
C GLU A 178 -3.57 -0.11 11.13
N VAL A 179 -3.06 0.81 10.30
CA VAL A 179 -1.70 0.73 9.76
C VAL A 179 -0.78 1.51 10.67
N LYS A 180 0.18 0.83 11.27
CA LYS A 180 1.19 1.38 12.19
C LYS A 180 2.54 1.50 11.51
N GLY A 181 3.43 2.27 12.15
CA GLY A 181 4.73 2.61 11.61
C GLY A 181 4.69 3.92 10.83
N LYS A 182 5.81 4.30 10.28
CA LYS A 182 5.99 5.56 9.58
C LYS A 182 6.45 5.38 8.14
N ARG A 183 6.18 6.39 7.35
CA ARG A 183 6.70 6.59 6.01
C ARG A 183 7.61 7.80 6.05
N VAL A 184 8.79 7.67 5.46
CA VAL A 184 9.78 8.75 5.39
C VAL A 184 10.12 9.01 3.94
N VAL A 185 10.10 10.27 3.52
CA VAL A 185 10.57 10.73 2.21
C VAL A 185 11.71 11.70 2.46
N LYS A 186 12.87 11.45 1.85
CA LYS A 186 14.04 12.32 1.93
C LYS A 186 14.31 12.92 0.57
N LEU A 187 14.30 14.23 0.48
CA LEU A 187 14.79 14.99 -0.67
C LEU A 187 16.27 15.28 -0.41
N LEU A 188 17.15 14.44 -0.98
CA LEU A 188 18.57 14.44 -0.62
C LEU A 188 19.31 15.70 -1.12
N ASN A 189 18.88 16.27 -2.24
CA ASN A 189 19.45 17.51 -2.77
C ASN A 189 19.15 18.71 -1.88
N GLU A 190 17.92 18.77 -1.36
CA GLU A 190 17.41 19.83 -0.48
C GLU A 190 17.74 19.60 1.00
N LYS A 191 18.20 18.38 1.34
CA LYS A 191 18.46 17.92 2.71
C LYS A 191 17.22 18.02 3.61
N GLU A 192 16.06 17.73 3.04
CA GLU A 192 14.77 17.76 3.73
C GLU A 192 14.27 16.32 3.97
N THR A 193 13.70 16.10 5.15
CA THR A 193 13.11 14.82 5.56
C THR A 193 11.65 15.03 5.96
N TYR A 194 10.77 14.33 5.27
CA TYR A 194 9.33 14.34 5.52
C TYR A 194 8.90 13.04 6.19
N GLU A 195 8.43 13.12 7.43
CA GLU A 195 7.86 11.98 8.14
C GLU A 195 6.33 12.05 8.10
N MET A 196 5.68 10.90 7.86
CA MET A 196 4.23 10.82 7.80
C MET A 196 3.69 9.48 8.31
N ASN A 197 2.50 9.53 8.92
CA ASN A 197 1.73 8.36 9.29
C ASN A 197 0.79 7.93 8.16
N GLN A 198 0.17 6.75 8.30
CA GLN A 198 -0.82 6.22 7.37
C GLN A 198 -2.23 6.38 7.93
N PRO A 199 -3.24 6.54 7.07
CA PRO A 199 -4.63 6.43 7.47
C PRO A 199 -4.98 4.97 7.80
N ARG A 200 -6.08 4.77 8.51
CA ARG A 200 -6.65 3.45 8.76
C ARG A 200 -7.64 3.08 7.67
N LEU A 201 -7.82 1.78 7.46
CA LEU A 201 -8.84 1.23 6.59
C LEU A 201 -10.03 0.76 7.43
N VAL A 202 -11.24 1.15 7.04
CA VAL A 202 -12.49 0.69 7.67
C VAL A 202 -13.33 -0.05 6.64
N MET A 203 -13.66 -1.31 6.94
CA MET A 203 -14.58 -2.12 6.14
C MET A 203 -15.89 -2.27 6.92
N THR A 204 -16.95 -1.62 6.45
CA THR A 204 -18.27 -1.59 7.10
C THR A 204 -19.19 -2.63 6.46
N PHE A 205 -19.88 -3.42 7.29
CA PHE A 205 -20.86 -4.42 6.86
C PHE A 205 -22.30 -3.93 7.03
N LEU A 206 -22.55 -3.13 8.06
CA LEU A 206 -23.87 -2.63 8.42
C LEU A 206 -23.78 -1.15 8.88
N PRO A 207 -24.81 -0.32 8.63
CA PRO A 207 -26.02 -0.57 7.83
C PRO A 207 -25.78 -0.55 6.32
N VAL A 208 -24.69 0.08 5.85
CA VAL A 208 -24.29 0.16 4.44
C VAL A 208 -22.91 -0.47 4.29
N THR A 209 -22.79 -1.40 3.36
CA THR A 209 -21.51 -2.04 3.06
C THR A 209 -20.56 -1.09 2.35
N GLY A 210 -19.26 -1.22 2.62
CA GLY A 210 -18.24 -0.44 1.95
C GLY A 210 -16.88 -0.52 2.61
N ALA A 211 -15.85 -0.13 1.88
CA ALA A 211 -14.49 0.02 2.37
C ALA A 211 -14.02 1.45 2.12
N HIS A 212 -13.36 2.06 3.10
CA HIS A 212 -12.89 3.44 2.98
C HIS A 212 -11.69 3.74 3.88
N TRP A 213 -10.91 4.72 3.46
CA TRP A 213 -9.83 5.28 4.26
C TRP A 213 -10.39 6.26 5.29
N ALA A 214 -9.84 6.26 6.50
CA ALA A 214 -10.29 7.09 7.60
C ALA A 214 -9.13 7.56 8.48
N GLY A 215 -9.34 8.65 9.21
CA GLY A 215 -8.40 9.16 10.19
C GLY A 215 -7.61 10.37 9.71
N LYS A 216 -6.54 10.69 10.45
CA LYS A 216 -5.71 11.87 10.22
C LYS A 216 -4.34 11.45 9.68
N ILE A 217 -3.91 12.09 8.62
CA ILE A 217 -2.54 12.03 8.11
C ILE A 217 -1.83 13.31 8.56
N VAL A 218 -0.64 13.17 9.11
CA VAL A 218 0.24 14.29 9.48
C VAL A 218 1.54 14.11 8.73
N ILE A 219 1.98 15.14 8.03
CA ILE A 219 3.24 15.21 7.29
C ILE A 219 4.07 16.30 7.93
N LYS A 220 5.29 15.98 8.35
CA LYS A 220 6.20 16.91 9.05
C LYS A 220 7.53 16.99 8.36
N CYS A 221 8.04 18.20 8.17
CA CYS A 221 9.41 18.45 7.79
C CYS A 221 10.08 19.32 8.88
N LEU A 222 11.06 18.75 9.58
CA LEU A 222 11.72 19.45 10.70
C LEU A 222 12.64 20.56 10.18
N GLU A 223 13.30 20.34 9.06
CA GLU A 223 14.29 21.26 8.49
C GLU A 223 13.64 22.57 8.02
N THR A 224 12.44 22.49 7.47
CA THR A 224 11.70 23.67 7.02
C THR A 224 10.75 24.23 8.06
N GLY A 225 10.42 23.46 9.10
CA GLY A 225 9.40 23.81 10.08
C GLY A 225 7.98 23.88 9.51
N LEU A 226 7.74 23.26 8.36
CA LEU A 226 6.41 23.17 7.72
C LEU A 226 5.75 21.84 8.02
N GLU A 227 4.45 21.89 8.30
CA GLU A 227 3.62 20.71 8.50
C GLU A 227 2.34 20.76 7.67
N ALA A 228 1.86 19.59 7.27
CA ALA A 228 0.53 19.41 6.69
C ALA A 228 -0.29 18.42 7.53
N GLU A 229 -1.56 18.72 7.73
CA GLU A 229 -2.55 17.83 8.33
C GLU A 229 -3.70 17.59 7.34
N LEU A 230 -4.01 16.33 7.09
CA LEU A 230 -5.14 15.91 6.26
C LEU A 230 -6.07 15.07 7.12
N GLN A 231 -7.34 15.43 7.17
CA GLN A 231 -8.39 14.66 7.79
C GLN A 231 -9.19 13.96 6.71
N LEU A 232 -9.08 12.63 6.66
CA LEU A 232 -9.97 11.80 5.85
C LEU A 232 -11.27 11.64 6.64
N LEU A 233 -12.33 12.18 6.11
CA LEU A 233 -13.61 12.18 6.78
C LEU A 233 -14.27 10.81 6.53
N SER A 234 -14.26 9.99 7.56
CA SER A 234 -15.23 8.91 7.68
C SER A 234 -16.50 9.51 8.24
N ASP A 235 -17.60 9.12 7.69
CA ASP A 235 -18.93 9.59 8.00
C ASP A 235 -19.21 9.84 9.48
N SER A 236 -19.74 11.00 9.80
CA SER A 236 -20.62 11.15 10.93
C SER A 236 -21.81 10.18 10.77
N PHE A 237 -22.43 9.74 11.86
CA PHE A 237 -23.58 8.82 11.82
C PHE A 237 -24.67 9.25 10.81
N LEU A 238 -24.83 10.54 10.55
CA LEU A 238 -25.78 11.11 9.60
C LEU A 238 -25.34 11.00 8.14
N SER A 239 -24.04 11.10 7.81
CA SER A 239 -23.54 10.98 6.44
C SER A 239 -23.51 9.53 5.94
N ARG A 240 -23.63 8.54 6.84
CA ARG A 240 -23.83 7.13 6.48
C ARG A 240 -25.11 6.92 5.67
N PHE A 241 -26.10 7.77 5.84
CA PHE A 241 -27.38 7.70 5.11
C PHE A 241 -27.37 8.46 3.78
N THR A 242 -26.47 9.41 3.58
CA THR A 242 -26.44 10.28 2.38
C THR A 242 -25.38 9.90 1.34
N GLY A 243 -24.48 8.97 1.63
CA GLY A 243 -23.52 8.39 0.66
C GLY A 243 -22.42 9.31 0.12
N ASN A 244 -22.53 10.63 0.29
CA ASN A 244 -21.76 11.62 -0.49
C ASN A 244 -20.40 12.04 0.08
N ASN A 245 -20.01 11.65 1.32
CA ASN A 245 -18.82 12.21 1.96
C ASN A 245 -17.69 11.23 2.29
N LYS A 246 -17.81 9.94 1.89
CA LYS A 246 -16.85 8.88 2.29
C LYS A 246 -15.41 9.09 1.83
N ARG A 247 -15.16 9.99 0.90
CA ARG A 247 -13.87 10.20 0.23
C ARG A 247 -13.37 11.64 0.36
N SER A 248 -14.04 12.43 1.20
CA SER A 248 -13.66 13.83 1.36
C SER A 248 -12.39 13.98 2.19
N ILE A 249 -11.60 14.98 1.81
CA ILE A 249 -10.41 15.44 2.53
C ILE A 249 -10.63 16.87 2.97
N LYS A 250 -10.26 17.16 4.22
CA LYS A 250 -10.05 18.52 4.71
C LYS A 250 -8.67 18.56 5.36
N GLY A 251 -7.98 19.68 5.20
CA GLY A 251 -6.63 19.79 5.75
C GLY A 251 -6.14 21.23 5.83
N LYS A 252 -4.91 21.36 6.26
CA LYS A 252 -4.19 22.63 6.34
C LYS A 252 -2.69 22.41 6.16
N ILE A 253 -1.99 23.41 5.65
CA ILE A 253 -0.54 23.55 5.73
C ILE A 253 -0.24 24.72 6.65
N PHE A 254 0.72 24.57 7.56
CA PHE A 254 1.02 25.55 8.59
C PHE A 254 2.48 25.49 9.03
N GLU A 255 2.96 26.57 9.68
CA GLU A 255 4.26 26.63 10.33
C GLU A 255 4.18 25.94 11.70
N SER A 256 5.07 25.00 11.99
CA SER A 256 5.08 24.24 13.25
C SER A 256 5.28 25.10 14.47
N SER A 257 6.19 26.11 14.38
CA SER A 257 6.59 26.94 15.51
C SER A 257 5.50 27.94 15.96
N SER A 258 4.76 28.51 15.01
CA SER A 258 3.76 29.55 15.26
C SER A 258 2.32 29.01 15.24
N GLY A 259 2.10 27.84 14.63
CA GLY A 259 0.77 27.32 14.32
C GLY A 259 0.04 28.13 13.23
N LYS A 260 0.72 29.10 12.59
CA LYS A 260 0.15 29.97 11.56
C LYS A 260 -0.23 29.13 10.33
N ARG A 261 -1.51 29.15 9.99
CA ARG A 261 -2.01 28.48 8.78
C ARG A 261 -1.62 29.28 7.54
N LEU A 262 -1.07 28.57 6.56
CA LEU A 262 -0.66 29.12 5.26
C LEU A 262 -1.66 28.75 4.17
N TYR A 263 -2.13 27.50 4.16
CA TYR A 263 -3.10 26.98 3.21
C TYR A 263 -4.19 26.19 3.93
N GLU A 264 -5.38 26.23 3.35
CA GLU A 264 -6.49 25.32 3.63
C GLU A 264 -6.62 24.31 2.46
N LEU A 265 -6.79 23.03 2.79
CA LEU A 265 -6.91 21.95 1.82
C LEU A 265 -8.31 21.34 1.90
N PHE A 266 -8.96 21.13 0.76
CA PHE A 266 -10.28 20.52 0.72
C PHE A 266 -10.56 19.85 -0.63
N GLY A 267 -11.42 18.87 -0.62
CA GLY A 267 -11.82 18.12 -1.82
C GLY A 267 -12.08 16.65 -1.55
N HIS A 268 -11.77 15.82 -2.52
CA HIS A 268 -11.98 14.38 -2.47
C HIS A 268 -10.77 13.66 -3.07
N TRP A 269 -10.24 12.66 -2.37
CA TRP A 269 -9.05 11.92 -2.83
C TRP A 269 -9.29 11.09 -4.12
N ASP A 270 -10.55 10.79 -4.44
CA ASP A 270 -10.97 10.11 -5.68
C ASP A 270 -11.38 11.05 -6.83
N ARG A 271 -11.25 12.36 -6.63
CA ARG A 271 -11.57 13.40 -7.61
C ARG A 271 -10.49 14.47 -7.62
N THR A 272 -10.76 15.61 -7.02
CA THR A 272 -9.82 16.74 -6.93
C THR A 272 -9.61 17.19 -5.51
N VAL A 273 -8.40 17.65 -5.20
CA VAL A 273 -8.07 18.34 -3.96
C VAL A 273 -7.50 19.71 -4.29
N THR A 274 -8.07 20.74 -3.65
CA THR A 274 -7.73 22.15 -3.85
C THR A 274 -7.01 22.69 -2.63
N ALA A 275 -5.97 23.46 -2.86
CA ALA A 275 -5.27 24.28 -1.87
C ALA A 275 -5.72 25.74 -2.01
N LYS A 276 -6.16 26.35 -0.90
CA LYS A 276 -6.46 27.79 -0.81
C LYS A 276 -5.36 28.49 -0.06
N ASN A 277 -4.69 29.44 -0.71
CA ASN A 277 -3.73 30.31 -0.07
C ASN A 277 -4.47 31.30 0.85
N LEU A 278 -4.20 31.25 2.16
CA LEU A 278 -4.93 32.07 3.13
C LEU A 278 -4.50 33.55 3.12
N LYS A 279 -3.35 33.87 2.51
CA LYS A 279 -2.88 35.26 2.37
C LYS A 279 -3.48 35.95 1.14
N THR A 280 -3.51 35.26 -0.02
CA THR A 280 -3.97 35.82 -1.30
C THR A 280 -5.42 35.50 -1.62
N GLY A 281 -5.95 34.41 -1.02
CA GLY A 281 -7.28 33.86 -1.36
C GLY A 281 -7.27 33.01 -2.62
N GLU A 282 -6.14 32.85 -3.30
CA GLU A 282 -5.99 32.08 -4.52
C GLU A 282 -6.29 30.59 -4.30
N LEU A 283 -6.94 29.97 -5.28
CA LEU A 283 -7.28 28.54 -5.31
C LEU A 283 -6.45 27.83 -6.37
N GLU A 284 -5.83 26.72 -5.98
CA GLU A 284 -5.03 25.87 -6.83
C GLU A 284 -5.49 24.42 -6.67
N VAL A 285 -5.75 23.72 -7.79
CA VAL A 285 -5.98 22.27 -7.77
C VAL A 285 -4.63 21.59 -7.71
N ILE A 286 -4.29 21.03 -6.55
CA ILE A 286 -3.01 20.35 -6.33
C ILE A 286 -3.05 18.86 -6.67
N TYR A 287 -4.23 18.24 -6.74
CA TYR A 287 -4.39 16.82 -7.05
C TYR A 287 -5.64 16.59 -7.89
N ASN A 288 -5.51 15.74 -8.91
CA ASN A 288 -6.60 15.29 -9.76
C ASN A 288 -6.52 13.76 -9.96
N ALA A 289 -7.43 13.02 -9.35
CA ALA A 289 -7.43 11.57 -9.37
C ALA A 289 -7.59 10.97 -10.79
N SER A 290 -8.33 11.65 -11.69
CA SER A 290 -8.50 11.19 -13.07
C SER A 290 -7.19 11.24 -13.88
N GLU A 291 -6.27 12.12 -13.52
CA GLU A 291 -4.96 12.21 -14.16
C GLU A 291 -3.95 11.24 -13.54
N HIS A 292 -4.10 10.94 -12.24
CA HIS A 292 -3.07 10.24 -11.48
C HIS A 292 -3.34 8.74 -11.26
N ILE A 293 -4.61 8.33 -11.09
CA ILE A 293 -4.98 6.97 -10.69
C ILE A 293 -6.17 6.38 -11.48
N ALA A 294 -6.60 7.00 -12.58
CA ALA A 294 -7.72 6.50 -13.38
C ALA A 294 -7.33 5.26 -14.17
N GLU A 295 -6.23 5.34 -14.92
CA GLU A 295 -5.72 4.24 -15.74
C GLU A 295 -4.33 3.84 -15.26
N LEU A 296 -4.20 2.60 -14.78
CA LEU A 296 -2.93 2.05 -14.32
C LEU A 296 -2.52 0.90 -15.23
N LYS A 297 -1.25 0.85 -15.61
CA LYS A 297 -0.72 -0.18 -16.51
C LYS A 297 -0.34 -1.43 -15.74
N THR A 298 -0.58 -2.60 -16.34
CA THR A 298 -0.11 -3.87 -15.81
C THR A 298 1.42 -3.92 -15.89
N PRO A 299 2.12 -4.21 -14.79
CA PRO A 299 3.57 -4.45 -14.83
C PRO A 299 3.89 -5.65 -15.74
N ILE A 300 5.07 -5.66 -16.32
CA ILE A 300 5.58 -6.76 -17.15
C ILE A 300 6.91 -7.27 -16.61
N VAL A 301 7.16 -8.56 -16.79
CA VAL A 301 8.47 -9.16 -16.50
C VAL A 301 9.41 -8.88 -17.69
N LYS A 302 10.43 -8.06 -17.44
CA LYS A 302 11.46 -7.75 -18.43
C LYS A 302 12.53 -8.82 -18.49
N ASN A 303 12.92 -9.36 -17.33
CA ASN A 303 13.92 -10.41 -17.21
C ASN A 303 13.53 -11.45 -16.18
N LEU A 304 13.04 -12.60 -16.63
CA LEU A 304 12.62 -13.69 -15.75
C LEU A 304 13.79 -14.35 -15.00
N GLN A 305 14.99 -14.34 -15.60
CA GLN A 305 16.17 -14.97 -14.99
C GLN A 305 16.73 -14.19 -13.80
N GLU A 306 16.46 -12.89 -13.74
CA GLU A 306 16.86 -12.03 -12.62
C GLU A 306 15.81 -11.98 -11.50
N MET A 307 14.65 -12.62 -11.69
CA MET A 307 13.62 -12.66 -10.63
C MET A 307 14.04 -13.58 -9.50
N SER A 308 13.92 -13.07 -8.28
CA SER A 308 14.13 -13.88 -7.08
C SER A 308 13.00 -14.90 -6.91
N GLU A 309 13.31 -16.10 -6.40
CA GLU A 309 12.30 -17.07 -5.99
C GLU A 309 11.39 -16.55 -4.88
N SER A 310 11.85 -15.55 -4.11
CA SER A 310 11.07 -14.85 -3.08
C SER A 310 10.15 -13.76 -3.64
N GLU A 311 10.21 -13.46 -4.95
CA GLU A 311 9.34 -12.46 -5.56
C GLU A 311 7.86 -12.86 -5.43
N SER A 312 7.02 -11.92 -5.00
CA SER A 312 5.59 -12.13 -4.76
C SER A 312 4.89 -12.81 -5.96
N ALA A 313 5.21 -12.36 -7.17
CA ALA A 313 4.64 -12.90 -8.40
C ALA A 313 5.04 -14.36 -8.65
N MET A 314 6.21 -14.80 -8.15
CA MET A 314 6.65 -16.20 -8.20
C MET A 314 6.03 -17.03 -7.08
N VAL A 315 6.01 -16.50 -5.87
CA VAL A 315 5.46 -17.18 -4.67
C VAL A 315 3.99 -17.50 -4.85
N TRP A 316 3.21 -16.57 -5.38
CA TRP A 316 1.75 -16.67 -5.51
C TRP A 316 1.27 -16.96 -6.93
N SER A 317 2.14 -17.38 -7.85
CA SER A 317 1.81 -17.55 -9.28
C SER A 317 0.59 -18.43 -9.51
N GLU A 318 0.55 -19.64 -8.94
CA GLU A 318 -0.54 -20.62 -9.10
C GLU A 318 -1.87 -20.11 -8.49
N VAL A 319 -1.78 -19.42 -7.35
CA VAL A 319 -2.95 -18.83 -6.69
C VAL A 319 -3.54 -17.71 -7.54
N SER A 320 -2.68 -16.83 -8.06
CA SER A 320 -3.09 -15.69 -8.88
C SER A 320 -3.69 -16.16 -10.20
N GLU A 321 -3.08 -17.14 -10.85
CA GLU A 321 -3.61 -17.75 -12.08
C GLU A 321 -4.98 -18.38 -11.83
N GLY A 322 -5.11 -19.19 -10.77
CA GLY A 322 -6.39 -19.80 -10.40
C GLY A 322 -7.50 -18.79 -10.10
N ILE A 323 -7.17 -17.66 -9.44
CA ILE A 323 -8.16 -16.59 -9.19
C ILE A 323 -8.55 -15.90 -10.50
N MET A 324 -7.58 -15.54 -11.35
CA MET A 324 -7.84 -14.84 -12.62
C MET A 324 -8.66 -15.67 -13.59
N ASN A 325 -8.42 -16.98 -13.61
CA ASN A 325 -9.15 -17.94 -14.45
C ASN A 325 -10.43 -18.48 -13.77
N GLN A 326 -10.74 -18.06 -12.52
CA GLN A 326 -11.84 -18.59 -11.70
C GLN A 326 -11.74 -20.11 -11.43
N GLU A 327 -10.53 -20.65 -11.46
CA GLU A 327 -10.18 -22.03 -11.12
C GLU A 327 -9.98 -22.16 -9.59
N TRP A 328 -11.09 -22.10 -8.85
CA TRP A 328 -11.07 -21.91 -7.38
C TRP A 328 -10.41 -23.07 -6.62
N GLU A 329 -10.44 -24.29 -7.16
CA GLU A 329 -9.75 -25.45 -6.56
C GLU A 329 -8.24 -25.28 -6.66
N LYS A 330 -7.72 -24.98 -7.86
CA LYS A 330 -6.31 -24.67 -8.11
C LYS A 330 -5.83 -23.53 -7.19
N ALA A 331 -6.60 -22.45 -7.10
CA ALA A 331 -6.27 -21.33 -6.21
C ALA A 331 -6.21 -21.75 -4.73
N ARG A 332 -7.10 -22.64 -4.29
CA ARG A 332 -7.14 -23.15 -2.92
C ARG A 332 -5.94 -24.05 -2.61
N GLU A 333 -5.63 -24.97 -3.51
CA GLU A 333 -4.49 -25.88 -3.37
C GLU A 333 -3.18 -25.10 -3.38
N GLY A 334 -2.95 -24.24 -4.37
CA GLY A 334 -1.75 -23.39 -4.43
C GLY A 334 -1.57 -22.55 -3.17
N LYS A 335 -2.65 -21.96 -2.65
CA LYS A 335 -2.60 -21.17 -1.41
C LYS A 335 -2.22 -22.02 -0.21
N ARG A 336 -2.83 -23.19 -0.08
CA ARG A 336 -2.50 -24.15 0.98
C ARG A 336 -1.01 -24.55 0.93
N ASP A 337 -0.49 -24.81 -0.26
CA ASP A 337 0.90 -25.24 -0.42
C ASP A 337 1.90 -24.15 -0.05
N VAL A 338 1.65 -22.89 -0.42
CA VAL A 338 2.46 -21.74 0.01
C VAL A 338 2.45 -21.59 1.53
N GLU A 339 1.27 -21.66 2.15
CA GLU A 339 1.11 -21.51 3.60
C GLU A 339 1.72 -22.69 4.37
N GLU A 340 1.68 -23.90 3.81
CA GLU A 340 2.25 -25.10 4.43
C GLU A 340 3.79 -25.10 4.37
N LYS A 341 4.38 -24.77 3.23
CA LYS A 341 5.82 -24.52 3.08
C LYS A 341 6.32 -23.47 4.08
N GLN A 342 5.57 -22.40 4.27
CA GLN A 342 5.90 -21.36 5.25
C GLN A 342 5.86 -21.89 6.69
N ARG A 343 4.86 -22.68 7.05
CA ARG A 343 4.75 -23.31 8.38
C ARG A 343 5.89 -24.27 8.64
N GLU A 344 6.24 -25.08 7.67
CA GLU A 344 7.36 -26.03 7.76
C GLU A 344 8.69 -25.30 7.91
N SER A 345 8.98 -24.32 7.08
CA SER A 345 10.19 -23.49 7.19
C SER A 345 10.28 -22.79 8.54
N ARG A 346 9.17 -22.37 9.12
CA ARG A 346 9.12 -21.78 10.46
C ARG A 346 9.48 -22.82 11.53
N ARG A 347 8.90 -24.03 11.49
CA ARG A 347 9.20 -25.11 12.44
C ARG A 347 10.68 -25.49 12.40
N GLN A 348 11.26 -25.59 11.19
CA GLN A 348 12.69 -25.90 11.02
C GLN A 348 13.58 -24.84 11.64
N ARG A 349 13.28 -23.54 11.44
CA ARG A 349 14.02 -22.44 12.09
C ARG A 349 13.88 -22.45 13.61
N GLU A 350 12.68 -22.68 14.13
CA GLU A 350 12.43 -22.80 15.56
C GLU A 350 13.20 -23.99 16.17
N ALA A 351 13.23 -25.13 15.49
CA ALA A 351 13.97 -26.32 15.93
C ALA A 351 15.48 -26.13 15.88
N SER A 352 16.01 -25.40 14.91
CA SER A 352 17.46 -25.11 14.79
C SER A 352 17.91 -23.90 15.64
N GLY A 353 16.98 -23.17 16.28
CA GLY A 353 17.28 -21.96 17.03
C GLY A 353 17.81 -20.81 16.19
N GLN A 354 17.64 -20.88 14.87
CA GLN A 354 18.09 -19.83 13.93
C GLN A 354 17.02 -18.75 13.75
N PRO A 355 17.29 -17.48 14.14
CA PRO A 355 16.38 -16.40 13.88
C PRO A 355 16.28 -16.11 12.37
N TRP A 356 15.15 -15.63 11.93
CA TRP A 356 15.02 -15.05 10.58
C TRP A 356 15.82 -13.74 10.49
N ILE A 357 16.62 -13.60 9.45
CA ILE A 357 17.36 -12.37 9.14
C ILE A 357 16.85 -11.85 7.78
N PRO A 358 16.30 -10.62 7.72
CA PRO A 358 15.91 -10.01 6.44
C PRO A 358 17.10 -9.85 5.49
N LYS A 359 16.85 -9.96 4.19
CA LYS A 359 17.90 -9.87 3.17
C LYS A 359 18.28 -8.44 2.81
N HIS A 360 17.31 -7.54 2.85
CA HIS A 360 17.45 -6.18 2.31
C HIS A 360 17.34 -5.09 3.37
N PHE A 361 16.93 -5.44 4.58
CA PHE A 361 16.70 -4.48 5.65
C PHE A 361 17.29 -4.95 6.98
N SER A 362 17.75 -3.99 7.77
CA SER A 362 17.94 -4.16 9.20
C SER A 362 16.68 -3.70 9.94
N VAL A 363 16.04 -4.60 10.67
CA VAL A 363 14.82 -4.28 11.43
C VAL A 363 15.20 -4.10 12.89
N VAL A 364 14.95 -2.91 13.41
CA VAL A 364 15.29 -2.54 14.80
C VAL A 364 14.05 -2.06 15.55
N ARG A 365 14.03 -2.27 16.84
CA ARG A 365 12.95 -1.77 17.69
C ARG A 365 13.22 -0.31 18.05
N ALA A 366 12.29 0.58 17.69
CA ALA A 366 12.35 2.02 17.98
C ALA A 366 11.27 2.38 19.02
N GLY A 367 11.59 2.28 20.30
CA GLY A 367 10.64 2.48 21.40
C GLY A 367 9.52 1.43 21.41
N LYS A 368 8.28 1.85 21.11
CA LYS A 368 7.12 0.97 20.99
C LYS A 368 6.88 0.48 19.56
N ASP A 369 7.53 1.08 18.59
CA ASP A 369 7.40 0.79 17.16
C ASP A 369 8.64 0.07 16.61
N TRP A 370 8.63 -0.17 15.31
CA TRP A 370 9.71 -0.78 14.56
C TRP A 370 10.24 0.23 13.53
N ASP A 371 11.54 0.17 13.27
CA ASP A 371 12.20 0.90 12.21
C ASP A 371 12.93 -0.06 11.27
N CYS A 372 12.93 0.23 9.98
CA CYS A 372 13.53 -0.59 8.96
C CYS A 372 14.56 0.23 8.20
N VAL A 373 15.82 -0.10 8.35
CA VAL A 373 16.92 0.57 7.68
C VAL A 373 17.34 -0.25 6.46
N PRO A 374 17.28 0.30 5.23
CA PRO A 374 17.77 -0.37 4.05
C PRO A 374 19.27 -0.72 4.18
N LEU A 375 19.68 -1.92 3.75
CA LEU A 375 21.09 -2.34 3.75
C LEU A 375 21.87 -1.76 2.56
N GLN A 376 21.18 -1.31 1.52
CA GLN A 376 21.77 -0.67 0.35
C GLN A 376 21.29 0.77 0.24
N PRO A 377 22.15 1.72 -0.17
CA PRO A 377 21.80 3.13 -0.26
C PRO A 377 20.85 3.44 -1.42
N ARG A 378 20.75 2.56 -2.42
CA ARG A 378 19.87 2.72 -3.58
C ARG A 378 19.25 1.38 -3.97
N VAL A 379 18.03 1.44 -4.49
CA VAL A 379 17.36 0.29 -5.08
C VAL A 379 17.77 0.19 -6.54
N PRO A 380 18.33 -0.96 -6.99
CA PRO A 380 18.68 -1.15 -8.39
C PRO A 380 17.43 -1.28 -9.28
N GLN A 381 17.62 -1.20 -10.59
CA GLN A 381 16.54 -1.43 -11.55
C GLN A 381 16.02 -2.86 -11.42
N ALA A 382 14.69 -2.99 -11.46
CA ALA A 382 13.99 -4.23 -11.19
C ALA A 382 13.81 -5.11 -12.46
N PRO A 383 13.66 -6.44 -12.28
CA PRO A 383 13.27 -7.34 -13.36
C PRO A 383 11.78 -7.18 -13.76
N ILE A 384 10.96 -6.61 -12.90
CA ILE A 384 9.56 -6.25 -13.17
C ILE A 384 9.52 -4.75 -13.44
N VAL A 385 8.92 -4.35 -14.55
CA VAL A 385 8.80 -2.94 -14.94
C VAL A 385 7.37 -2.57 -15.27
N VAL A 386 6.98 -1.35 -14.95
CA VAL A 386 5.72 -0.76 -15.40
C VAL A 386 5.98 -0.09 -16.75
N PRO A 387 5.27 -0.45 -17.82
CA PRO A 387 5.41 0.23 -19.12
C PRO A 387 5.07 1.73 -18.99
N LEU A 388 5.87 2.60 -19.60
CA LEU A 388 5.63 4.05 -19.66
C LEU A 388 4.46 4.40 -20.57
#